data_2e87e8c41338e8f8c9683a3154d0b8b9
#
_entry.id   2e87e8c41338e8f8c9683a3154d0b8b9
#
_cell.length_a   1.000
_cell.length_b   1.000
_cell.length_c   1.000
_cell.angle_alpha   90.00
_cell.angle_beta   90.00
_cell.angle_gamma   90.00
#
_symmetry.space_group_name_H-M   'P 1'
#
loop_
_entity.id
_entity.type
_entity.pdbx_description
1 polymer ?
#
loop_
_entity_poly.entity_id
_entity_poly.type
_entity_poly.pdbx_seq_one_letter_code
_entity_poly.pdbx_strand_id
1 'polypeptide(L)'
;YSEEAVQAITDGMTWLGLDWDGEATSQFDARERHAEVAKQLVEMGKAYYCYCSPEELTQMRKDARASGAKVNYDRRWRDRDQSEAPEGVAPVIRIKAPLQGQTVIDDAVQGKVTKNNEELDDFILLRSDGTPTYMLSVVVDDHDSAVTHVIRGDDHLNNVFRQKIILDAMGWTIPVYAHIPLILGSDGAKLSKRHGAQGVHEYQDMGYLPEAMRNYLLRLGWSHGDEEIISTEQA
;
A
#
# COMPACT_ATOMS: atom_id res chain seq x y z
N TYR A 1 -2.70 -11.09 11.23
CA TYR A 1 -4.17 -11.21 11.20
C TYR A 1 -4.64 -11.77 12.54
N SER A 2 -5.57 -11.09 13.20
CA SER A 2 -6.33 -11.67 14.32
C SER A 2 -7.80 -11.27 14.17
N GLU A 3 -8.70 -12.19 14.44
CA GLU A 3 -10.16 -11.95 14.40
C GLU A 3 -10.57 -10.83 15.36
N GLU A 4 -9.93 -10.77 16.53
CA GLU A 4 -10.15 -9.71 17.52
C GLU A 4 -9.84 -8.30 16.97
N ALA A 5 -8.77 -8.17 16.17
CA ALA A 5 -8.43 -6.88 15.56
C ALA A 5 -9.45 -6.47 14.48
N VAL A 6 -9.97 -7.42 13.71
CA VAL A 6 -11.05 -7.17 12.73
C VAL A 6 -12.34 -6.78 13.44
N GLN A 7 -12.70 -7.51 14.50
CA GLN A 7 -13.89 -7.19 15.29
C GLN A 7 -13.80 -5.80 15.91
N ALA A 8 -12.64 -5.42 16.46
CA ALA A 8 -12.44 -4.09 17.03
C ALA A 8 -12.62 -2.96 15.99
N ILE A 9 -12.26 -3.19 14.72
CA ILE A 9 -12.48 -2.24 13.64
C ILE A 9 -13.98 -2.09 13.35
N THR A 10 -14.68 -3.21 13.15
CA THR A 10 -16.12 -3.20 12.85
C THR A 10 -16.95 -2.63 14.00
N ASP A 11 -16.61 -2.96 15.24
CA ASP A 11 -17.26 -2.40 16.43
C ASP A 11 -17.04 -0.89 16.53
N GLY A 12 -15.82 -0.42 16.26
CA GLY A 12 -15.51 1.01 16.25
C GLY A 12 -16.27 1.77 15.17
N MET A 13 -16.37 1.23 13.96
CA MET A 13 -17.16 1.83 12.87
C MET A 13 -18.65 1.86 13.23
N THR A 14 -19.19 0.76 13.75
CA THR A 14 -20.58 0.66 14.19
C THR A 14 -20.88 1.68 15.28
N TRP A 15 -20.02 1.80 16.29
CA TRP A 15 -20.19 2.79 17.35
C TRP A 15 -20.17 4.23 16.83
N LEU A 16 -19.28 4.52 15.86
CA LEU A 16 -19.26 5.83 15.20
C LEU A 16 -20.46 6.06 14.27
N GLY A 17 -21.33 5.07 14.04
CA GLY A 17 -22.42 5.15 13.08
C GLY A 17 -21.92 5.28 11.63
N LEU A 18 -20.79 4.67 11.33
CA LEU A 18 -20.22 4.55 9.99
C LEU A 18 -20.55 3.16 9.46
N ASP A 19 -21.40 3.12 8.46
CA ASP A 19 -21.83 1.89 7.78
C ASP A 19 -21.03 1.69 6.49
N TRP A 20 -21.10 0.48 5.99
CA TRP A 20 -20.47 0.06 4.74
C TRP A 20 -21.43 -0.87 3.98
N ASP A 21 -21.26 -0.94 2.66
CA ASP A 21 -22.02 -1.82 1.80
C ASP A 21 -21.38 -3.21 1.74
N GLY A 22 -22.20 -4.25 1.81
CA GLY A 22 -21.78 -5.63 1.66
C GLY A 22 -21.10 -6.22 2.88
N GLU A 23 -20.33 -7.30 2.67
CA GLU A 23 -19.58 -8.00 3.71
C GLU A 23 -18.11 -7.59 3.73
N ALA A 24 -17.52 -7.57 4.92
CA ALA A 24 -16.09 -7.33 5.06
C ALA A 24 -15.30 -8.50 4.47
N THR A 25 -14.41 -8.20 3.52
CA THR A 25 -13.54 -9.20 2.89
C THR A 25 -12.15 -9.19 3.51
N SER A 26 -11.53 -10.38 3.57
CA SER A 26 -10.17 -10.53 4.12
C SER A 26 -9.15 -10.62 3.00
N GLN A 27 -8.16 -9.72 3.01
CA GLN A 27 -7.00 -9.79 2.10
C GLN A 27 -6.25 -11.13 2.22
N PHE A 28 -6.23 -11.73 3.41
CA PHE A 28 -5.59 -13.02 3.63
C PHE A 28 -6.28 -14.14 2.86
N ASP A 29 -7.61 -14.11 2.74
CA ASP A 29 -8.39 -15.14 2.04
C ASP A 29 -8.23 -15.03 0.51
N ALA A 30 -7.92 -13.84 0.00
CA ALA A 30 -7.68 -13.58 -1.41
C ALA A 30 -6.25 -13.97 -1.89
N ARG A 31 -5.40 -14.55 -1.05
CA ARG A 31 -3.97 -14.84 -1.37
C ARG A 31 -3.75 -15.71 -2.60
N GLU A 32 -4.66 -16.63 -2.88
CA GLU A 32 -4.59 -17.47 -4.09
C GLU A 32 -4.78 -16.62 -5.35
N ARG A 33 -5.76 -15.72 -5.31
CA ARG A 33 -6.02 -14.76 -6.39
C ARG A 33 -4.81 -13.83 -6.62
N HIS A 34 -4.17 -13.37 -5.56
CA HIS A 34 -2.94 -12.58 -5.68
C HIS A 34 -1.81 -13.37 -6.36
N ALA A 35 -1.65 -14.65 -5.99
CA ALA A 35 -0.64 -15.51 -6.60
C ALA A 35 -0.93 -15.80 -8.08
N GLU A 36 -2.21 -15.94 -8.47
CA GLU A 36 -2.62 -16.05 -9.87
C GLU A 36 -2.22 -14.82 -10.68
N VAL A 37 -2.52 -13.63 -10.19
CA VAL A 37 -2.16 -12.37 -10.87
C VAL A 37 -0.64 -12.23 -11.03
N ALA A 38 0.14 -12.60 -10.00
CA ALA A 38 1.60 -12.61 -10.13
C ALA A 38 2.10 -13.52 -11.25
N LYS A 39 1.50 -14.72 -11.38
CA LYS A 39 1.83 -15.67 -12.45
C LYS A 39 1.38 -15.17 -13.83
N GLN A 40 0.20 -14.58 -13.94
CA GLN A 40 -0.28 -13.93 -15.17
C GLN A 40 0.69 -12.85 -15.65
N LEU A 41 1.21 -12.03 -14.73
CA LEU A 41 2.22 -11.02 -15.07
C LEU A 41 3.51 -11.65 -15.62
N VAL A 42 3.91 -12.83 -15.14
CA VAL A 42 5.05 -13.56 -15.71
C VAL A 42 4.72 -14.05 -17.12
N GLU A 43 3.56 -14.67 -17.34
CA GLU A 43 3.11 -15.14 -18.66
C GLU A 43 3.01 -14.01 -19.69
N MET A 44 2.59 -12.82 -19.26
CA MET A 44 2.55 -11.60 -20.07
C MET A 44 3.94 -10.98 -20.30
N GLY A 45 5.02 -11.53 -19.74
CA GLY A 45 6.37 -10.98 -19.81
C GLY A 45 6.56 -9.67 -19.03
N LYS A 46 5.62 -9.33 -18.14
CA LYS A 46 5.64 -8.12 -17.29
C LYS A 46 6.28 -8.36 -15.92
N ALA A 47 6.52 -9.62 -15.57
CA ALA A 47 7.24 -10.05 -14.37
C ALA A 47 8.18 -11.20 -14.71
N TYR A 48 8.99 -11.63 -13.76
CA TYR A 48 9.94 -12.72 -13.94
C TYR A 48 10.25 -13.42 -12.62
N TYR A 49 10.70 -14.66 -12.71
CA TYR A 49 11.20 -15.41 -11.57
C TYR A 49 12.62 -14.98 -11.21
N CYS A 50 12.83 -14.70 -9.93
CA CYS A 50 14.13 -14.30 -9.41
C CYS A 50 14.60 -15.30 -8.36
N TYR A 51 15.75 -15.91 -8.61
CA TYR A 51 16.36 -16.93 -7.77
C TYR A 51 17.55 -16.39 -6.94
N CYS A 52 17.59 -15.08 -6.71
CA CYS A 52 18.61 -14.44 -5.92
C CYS A 52 18.51 -14.88 -4.45
N SER A 53 19.60 -15.40 -3.89
CA SER A 53 19.64 -15.84 -2.50
C SER A 53 19.61 -14.66 -1.51
N PRO A 54 19.24 -14.87 -0.23
CA PRO A 54 19.34 -13.86 0.82
C PRO A 54 20.78 -13.33 1.01
N GLU A 55 21.79 -14.19 0.82
CA GLU A 55 23.20 -13.84 0.92
C GLU A 55 23.62 -12.92 -0.21
N GLU A 56 23.24 -13.24 -1.46
CA GLU A 56 23.48 -12.39 -2.64
C GLU A 56 22.82 -11.01 -2.46
N LEU A 57 21.57 -10.97 -2.00
CA LEU A 57 20.86 -9.71 -1.72
C LEU A 57 21.54 -8.90 -0.61
N THR A 58 22.09 -9.58 0.40
CA THR A 58 22.81 -8.93 1.49
C THR A 58 24.14 -8.34 1.00
N GLN A 59 24.87 -9.09 0.17
CA GLN A 59 26.13 -8.62 -0.42
C GLN A 59 25.86 -7.41 -1.34
N MET A 60 24.87 -7.50 -2.21
CA MET A 60 24.45 -6.41 -3.10
C MET A 60 24.15 -5.12 -2.32
N ARG A 61 23.43 -5.22 -1.18
CA ARG A 61 23.14 -4.06 -0.32
C ARG A 61 24.39 -3.48 0.32
N LYS A 62 25.35 -4.33 0.72
CA LYS A 62 26.64 -3.88 1.26
C LYS A 62 27.44 -3.12 0.21
N ASP A 63 27.53 -3.67 -1.00
CA ASP A 63 28.30 -3.09 -2.11
C ASP A 63 27.70 -1.74 -2.55
N ALA A 64 26.37 -1.66 -2.64
CA ALA A 64 25.66 -0.42 -2.96
C ALA A 64 25.94 0.67 -1.88
N ARG A 65 25.90 0.31 -0.59
CA ARG A 65 26.21 1.25 0.50
C ARG A 65 27.68 1.69 0.47
N ALA A 66 28.60 0.77 0.20
CA ALA A 66 30.03 1.07 0.15
C ALA A 66 30.39 2.02 -1.01
N SER A 67 29.68 1.92 -2.13
CA SER A 67 29.85 2.80 -3.31
C SER A 67 29.03 4.09 -3.26
N GLY A 68 28.18 4.30 -2.23
CA GLY A 68 27.25 5.43 -2.16
C GLY A 68 26.10 5.35 -3.16
N ALA A 69 25.92 4.20 -3.80
CA ALA A 69 24.81 3.97 -4.74
C ALA A 69 23.47 3.73 -4.01
N LYS A 70 22.36 3.95 -4.70
CA LYS A 70 21.04 3.56 -4.19
C LYS A 70 20.99 2.05 -3.97
N VAL A 71 20.40 1.65 -2.84
CA VAL A 71 20.24 0.24 -2.47
C VAL A 71 19.01 -0.32 -3.18
N ASN A 72 19.13 -0.56 -4.47
CA ASN A 72 18.10 -1.19 -5.30
C ASN A 72 18.54 -2.61 -5.69
N TYR A 73 17.58 -3.44 -6.06
CA TYR A 73 17.86 -4.74 -6.67
C TYR A 73 18.48 -4.53 -8.07
N ASP A 74 19.59 -5.22 -8.37
CA ASP A 74 20.40 -5.02 -9.58
C ASP A 74 19.82 -5.65 -10.86
N ARG A 75 18.63 -6.24 -10.78
CA ARG A 75 17.89 -6.84 -11.88
C ARG A 75 18.59 -8.02 -12.56
N ARG A 76 19.56 -8.68 -11.87
CA ARG A 76 20.37 -9.78 -12.45
C ARG A 76 19.58 -10.95 -12.99
N TRP A 77 18.32 -11.17 -12.55
CA TRP A 77 17.44 -12.23 -13.02
C TRP A 77 16.41 -11.76 -14.05
N ARG A 78 16.38 -10.47 -14.38
CA ARG A 78 15.32 -9.88 -15.22
C ARG A 78 15.22 -10.50 -16.60
N ASP A 79 16.34 -10.84 -17.20
CA ASP A 79 16.42 -11.35 -18.58
C ASP A 79 17.22 -12.68 -18.66
N ARG A 80 17.45 -13.33 -17.52
CA ARG A 80 18.09 -14.65 -17.45
C ARG A 80 17.06 -15.74 -17.69
N ASP A 81 17.53 -16.85 -18.30
CA ASP A 81 16.72 -18.04 -18.51
C ASP A 81 16.50 -18.78 -17.18
N GLN A 82 15.30 -19.33 -17.01
CA GLN A 82 14.98 -20.12 -15.82
C GLN A 82 15.79 -21.42 -15.71
N SER A 83 16.33 -21.92 -16.82
CA SER A 83 17.23 -23.08 -16.81
C SER A 83 18.55 -22.83 -16.07
N GLU A 84 18.90 -21.56 -15.84
CA GLU A 84 20.07 -21.16 -15.04
C GLU A 84 19.76 -21.13 -13.52
N ALA A 85 18.55 -21.50 -13.12
CA ALA A 85 18.14 -21.48 -11.72
C ALA A 85 18.99 -22.43 -10.87
N PRO A 86 19.50 -21.99 -9.70
CA PRO A 86 20.19 -22.88 -8.77
C PRO A 86 19.25 -24.00 -8.29
N GLU A 87 19.79 -25.21 -8.19
CA GLU A 87 19.02 -26.35 -7.70
C GLU A 87 18.52 -26.12 -6.26
N GLY A 88 17.26 -26.44 -6.00
CA GLY A 88 16.65 -26.35 -4.68
C GLY A 88 16.30 -24.92 -4.21
N VAL A 89 16.46 -23.90 -5.04
CA VAL A 89 16.10 -22.52 -4.71
C VAL A 89 14.70 -22.20 -5.21
N ALA A 90 13.76 -21.94 -4.28
CA ALA A 90 12.43 -21.46 -4.62
C ALA A 90 12.49 -19.98 -5.04
N PRO A 91 11.94 -19.62 -6.23
CA PRO A 91 11.98 -18.25 -6.71
C PRO A 91 11.00 -17.32 -6.01
N VAL A 92 11.28 -16.03 -6.06
CA VAL A 92 10.29 -14.96 -5.88
C VAL A 92 9.86 -14.45 -7.26
N ILE A 93 8.66 -13.87 -7.38
CA ILE A 93 8.23 -13.17 -8.58
C ILE A 93 8.47 -11.67 -8.40
N ARG A 94 9.18 -11.05 -9.37
CA ARG A 94 9.43 -9.63 -9.41
C ARG A 94 8.77 -8.99 -10.62
N ILE A 95 8.26 -7.76 -10.44
CA ILE A 95 7.75 -6.94 -11.55
C ILE A 95 8.92 -6.50 -12.44
N LYS A 96 8.67 -6.32 -13.75
CA LYS A 96 9.57 -5.59 -14.66
C LYS A 96 9.21 -4.11 -14.62
N ALA A 97 9.79 -3.36 -13.69
CA ALA A 97 9.60 -1.92 -13.64
C ALA A 97 10.18 -1.22 -14.89
N PRO A 98 9.61 -0.10 -15.35
CA PRO A 98 10.16 0.67 -16.45
C PRO A 98 11.55 1.20 -16.09
N LEU A 99 12.49 1.14 -17.05
CA LEU A 99 13.90 1.48 -16.82
C LEU A 99 14.20 2.97 -17.06
N GLN A 100 13.44 3.63 -17.93
CA GLN A 100 13.67 5.00 -18.37
C GLN A 100 12.38 5.81 -18.37
N GLY A 101 12.51 7.13 -18.44
CA GLY A 101 11.37 8.03 -18.44
C GLY A 101 10.85 8.32 -17.03
N GLN A 102 9.61 8.73 -16.95
CA GLN A 102 8.98 9.17 -15.70
C GLN A 102 7.61 8.51 -15.52
N THR A 103 7.30 8.15 -14.29
CA THR A 103 5.94 7.79 -13.87
C THR A 103 5.28 9.01 -13.25
N VAL A 104 4.10 9.36 -13.74
CA VAL A 104 3.33 10.52 -13.29
C VAL A 104 2.03 10.04 -12.67
N ILE A 105 1.67 10.65 -11.55
CA ILE A 105 0.40 10.48 -10.85
C ILE A 105 -0.26 11.85 -10.76
N ASP A 106 -1.50 11.95 -11.19
CA ASP A 106 -2.35 13.11 -10.95
C ASP A 106 -3.14 12.83 -9.66
N ASP A 107 -2.64 13.35 -8.54
CA ASP A 107 -3.24 13.14 -7.22
C ASP A 107 -4.23 14.26 -6.92
N ALA A 108 -5.41 13.91 -6.42
CA ALA A 108 -6.49 14.89 -6.19
C ALA A 108 -6.17 15.93 -5.10
N VAL A 109 -5.21 15.63 -4.21
CA VAL A 109 -4.80 16.51 -3.11
C VAL A 109 -3.41 17.10 -3.35
N GLN A 110 -2.43 16.25 -3.71
CA GLN A 110 -1.04 16.66 -3.92
C GLN A 110 -0.79 17.25 -5.31
N GLY A 111 -1.76 17.15 -6.22
CA GLY A 111 -1.59 17.55 -7.62
C GLY A 111 -0.70 16.58 -8.37
N LYS A 112 0.01 17.10 -9.36
CA LYS A 112 0.86 16.29 -10.24
C LYS A 112 2.17 15.90 -9.55
N VAL A 113 2.33 14.61 -9.23
CA VAL A 113 3.55 14.06 -8.63
C VAL A 113 4.27 13.19 -9.65
N THR A 114 5.58 13.40 -9.78
CA THR A 114 6.41 12.72 -10.80
C THR A 114 7.60 12.03 -10.15
N LYS A 115 7.93 10.83 -10.64
CA LYS A 115 9.10 10.07 -10.22
C LYS A 115 9.87 9.53 -11.42
N ASN A 116 11.19 9.65 -11.41
CA ASN A 116 12.04 9.05 -12.44
C ASN A 116 12.00 7.52 -12.31
N ASN A 117 11.83 6.82 -13.42
CA ASN A 117 11.70 5.36 -13.43
C ASN A 117 13.00 4.65 -13.00
N GLU A 118 14.15 5.28 -13.16
CA GLU A 118 15.43 4.80 -12.64
C GLU A 118 15.47 4.67 -11.12
N GLU A 119 14.53 5.34 -10.42
CA GLU A 119 14.39 5.26 -8.97
C GLU A 119 13.48 4.11 -8.51
N LEU A 120 12.77 3.50 -9.45
CA LEU A 120 11.88 2.37 -9.22
C LEU A 120 12.65 1.08 -9.45
N ASP A 121 12.64 0.18 -8.47
CA ASP A 121 13.27 -1.13 -8.58
C ASP A 121 12.28 -2.20 -9.06
N ASP A 122 12.82 -3.34 -9.47
CA ASP A 122 12.00 -4.53 -9.75
C ASP A 122 11.63 -5.18 -8.41
N PHE A 123 10.58 -4.65 -7.77
CA PHE A 123 10.16 -5.11 -6.45
C PHE A 123 9.46 -6.47 -6.49
N ILE A 124 9.48 -7.17 -5.36
CA ILE A 124 8.86 -8.48 -5.22
C ILE A 124 7.34 -8.32 -5.21
N LEU A 125 6.65 -9.11 -6.03
CA LEU A 125 5.20 -9.28 -6.04
C LEU A 125 4.78 -10.46 -5.16
N LEU A 126 5.41 -11.62 -5.36
CA LEU A 126 5.13 -12.87 -4.66
C LEU A 126 6.42 -13.42 -4.05
N ARG A 127 6.37 -13.80 -2.78
CA ARG A 127 7.50 -14.41 -2.07
C ARG A 127 7.64 -15.88 -2.45
N SER A 128 8.78 -16.48 -2.09
CA SER A 128 9.09 -17.89 -2.36
C SER A 128 8.16 -18.88 -1.63
N ASP A 129 7.54 -18.45 -0.55
CA ASP A 129 6.52 -19.22 0.18
C ASP A 129 5.11 -19.09 -0.41
N GLY A 130 4.97 -18.38 -1.54
CA GLY A 130 3.68 -18.11 -2.19
C GLY A 130 2.87 -16.97 -1.58
N THR A 131 3.39 -16.26 -0.57
CA THR A 131 2.68 -15.12 0.02
C THR A 131 2.88 -13.85 -0.80
N PRO A 132 1.81 -13.07 -1.10
CA PRO A 132 1.94 -11.80 -1.81
C PRO A 132 2.63 -10.74 -0.96
N THR A 133 3.21 -9.75 -1.61
CA THR A 133 3.59 -8.51 -0.94
C THR A 133 2.41 -7.55 -0.90
N TYR A 134 2.45 -6.59 0.02
CA TYR A 134 1.45 -5.52 0.10
C TYR A 134 1.22 -4.81 -1.24
N MET A 135 2.29 -4.58 -2.02
CA MET A 135 2.18 -3.88 -3.31
C MET A 135 1.29 -4.62 -4.30
N LEU A 136 1.35 -5.95 -4.32
CA LEU A 136 0.49 -6.76 -5.19
C LEU A 136 -0.91 -6.89 -4.61
N SER A 137 -1.03 -7.27 -3.34
CA SER A 137 -2.32 -7.60 -2.74
C SER A 137 -3.28 -6.40 -2.76
N VAL A 138 -2.81 -5.20 -2.38
CA VAL A 138 -3.68 -4.01 -2.38
C VAL A 138 -4.18 -3.65 -3.78
N VAL A 139 -3.35 -3.80 -4.81
CA VAL A 139 -3.77 -3.49 -6.20
C VAL A 139 -4.80 -4.49 -6.73
N VAL A 140 -4.62 -5.77 -6.41
CA VAL A 140 -5.57 -6.82 -6.83
C VAL A 140 -6.89 -6.67 -6.09
N ASP A 141 -6.86 -6.45 -4.77
CA ASP A 141 -8.06 -6.26 -3.96
C ASP A 141 -8.85 -5.01 -4.39
N ASP A 142 -8.16 -3.88 -4.62
CA ASP A 142 -8.77 -2.64 -5.11
C ASP A 142 -9.43 -2.85 -6.49
N HIS A 143 -8.77 -3.58 -7.40
CA HIS A 143 -9.31 -3.89 -8.71
C HIS A 143 -10.53 -4.81 -8.63
N ASP A 144 -10.42 -5.92 -7.91
CA ASP A 144 -11.48 -6.94 -7.82
C ASP A 144 -12.70 -6.40 -7.04
N SER A 145 -12.49 -5.43 -6.13
CA SER A 145 -13.55 -4.70 -5.42
C SER A 145 -14.07 -3.46 -6.18
N ALA A 146 -13.59 -3.22 -7.39
CA ALA A 146 -13.97 -2.07 -8.22
C ALA A 146 -13.78 -0.71 -7.52
N VAL A 147 -12.72 -0.56 -6.71
CA VAL A 147 -12.39 0.70 -6.02
C VAL A 147 -12.09 1.79 -7.05
N THR A 148 -12.83 2.89 -6.99
CA THR A 148 -12.70 4.02 -7.90
C THR A 148 -11.81 5.13 -7.35
N HIS A 149 -11.74 5.29 -6.03
CA HIS A 149 -10.97 6.33 -5.34
C HIS A 149 -10.20 5.72 -4.18
N VAL A 150 -8.90 6.05 -4.07
CA VAL A 150 -8.03 5.66 -2.97
C VAL A 150 -7.63 6.91 -2.18
N ILE A 151 -8.29 7.13 -1.04
CA ILE A 151 -8.04 8.27 -0.16
C ILE A 151 -7.28 7.75 1.07
N ARG A 152 -6.03 8.23 1.28
CA ARG A 152 -5.17 7.72 2.35
C ARG A 152 -4.08 8.72 2.76
N GLY A 153 -3.35 8.43 3.81
CA GLY A 153 -2.23 9.28 4.26
C GLY A 153 -1.09 9.36 3.24
N ASP A 154 -0.42 10.50 3.20
CA ASP A 154 0.67 10.80 2.25
C ASP A 154 1.96 10.00 2.53
N ASP A 155 2.07 9.30 3.66
CA ASP A 155 3.10 8.29 3.88
C ASP A 155 3.05 7.13 2.86
N HIS A 156 1.91 6.94 2.21
CA HIS A 156 1.73 6.00 1.11
C HIS A 156 1.97 6.58 -0.29
N LEU A 157 2.28 7.86 -0.43
CA LEU A 157 2.48 8.50 -1.73
C LEU A 157 3.58 7.83 -2.58
N ASN A 158 4.66 7.36 -1.95
CA ASN A 158 5.70 6.62 -2.65
C ASN A 158 5.25 5.24 -3.17
N ASN A 159 4.20 4.66 -2.59
CA ASN A 159 3.69 3.35 -2.99
C ASN A 159 2.90 3.43 -4.30
N VAL A 160 2.23 4.55 -4.57
CA VAL A 160 1.37 4.69 -5.75
C VAL A 160 2.14 4.50 -7.06
N PHE A 161 3.41 4.90 -7.12
CA PHE A 161 4.24 4.69 -8.31
C PHE A 161 4.46 3.20 -8.60
N ARG A 162 4.65 2.39 -7.56
CA ARG A 162 4.78 0.93 -7.69
C ARG A 162 3.45 0.27 -8.03
N GLN A 163 2.37 0.71 -7.40
CA GLN A 163 1.02 0.24 -7.66
C GLN A 163 0.59 0.52 -9.10
N LYS A 164 0.89 1.73 -9.60
CA LYS A 164 0.64 2.09 -10.99
C LYS A 164 1.36 1.16 -11.98
N ILE A 165 2.59 0.74 -11.71
CA ILE A 165 3.31 -0.20 -12.58
C ILE A 165 2.53 -1.52 -12.72
N ILE A 166 1.93 -2.02 -11.64
CA ILE A 166 1.13 -3.25 -11.68
C ILE A 166 -0.15 -3.02 -12.48
N LEU A 167 -0.86 -1.92 -12.20
CA LEU A 167 -2.09 -1.55 -12.93
C LEU A 167 -1.84 -1.41 -14.43
N ASP A 168 -0.79 -0.68 -14.83
CA ASP A 168 -0.39 -0.51 -16.22
C ASP A 168 -0.01 -1.86 -16.86
N ALA A 169 0.71 -2.72 -16.13
CA ALA A 169 1.13 -4.02 -16.64
C ALA A 169 -0.04 -4.97 -16.89
N MET A 170 -1.08 -4.91 -16.05
CA MET A 170 -2.32 -5.67 -16.19
C MET A 170 -3.32 -5.02 -17.15
N GLY A 171 -3.12 -3.76 -17.55
CA GLY A 171 -4.08 -2.99 -18.33
C GLY A 171 -5.35 -2.65 -17.54
N TRP A 172 -5.24 -2.55 -16.21
CA TRP A 172 -6.34 -2.22 -15.33
C TRP A 172 -6.56 -0.71 -15.20
N THR A 173 -7.79 -0.33 -14.91
CA THR A 173 -8.13 1.07 -14.65
C THR A 173 -7.41 1.57 -13.41
N ILE A 174 -6.78 2.74 -13.51
CA ILE A 174 -6.10 3.38 -12.38
C ILE A 174 -7.16 4.14 -11.59
N PRO A 175 -7.32 3.88 -10.28
CA PRO A 175 -8.23 4.66 -9.44
C PRO A 175 -7.75 6.11 -9.28
N VAL A 176 -8.63 7.00 -8.90
CA VAL A 176 -8.26 8.35 -8.48
C VAL A 176 -7.55 8.25 -7.13
N TYR A 177 -6.32 8.74 -7.05
CA TYR A 177 -5.58 8.81 -5.79
C TYR A 177 -5.75 10.17 -5.12
N ALA A 178 -5.86 10.17 -3.80
CA ALA A 178 -5.92 11.36 -2.96
C ALA A 178 -5.09 11.11 -1.69
N HIS A 179 -3.88 11.69 -1.64
CA HIS A 179 -2.98 11.53 -0.50
C HIS A 179 -3.11 12.74 0.43
N ILE A 180 -3.82 12.54 1.54
CA ILE A 180 -4.05 13.59 2.55
C ILE A 180 -2.87 13.70 3.51
N PRO A 181 -2.57 14.90 4.04
CA PRO A 181 -1.48 15.11 5.00
C PRO A 181 -1.66 14.24 6.24
N LEU A 182 -0.53 13.76 6.80
CA LEU A 182 -0.52 13.05 8.08
C LEU A 182 -0.79 14.01 9.23
N ILE A 183 -1.48 13.51 10.25
CA ILE A 183 -1.58 14.18 11.54
C ILE A 183 -0.29 13.91 12.32
N LEU A 184 0.37 14.97 12.75
CA LEU A 184 1.66 14.91 13.40
C LEU A 184 1.52 15.11 14.92
N GLY A 185 2.38 14.44 15.68
CA GLY A 185 2.57 14.72 17.09
C GLY A 185 3.37 16.00 17.34
N SER A 186 3.54 16.38 18.59
CA SER A 186 4.30 17.56 18.99
C SER A 186 5.80 17.49 18.61
N ASP A 187 6.31 16.31 18.36
CA ASP A 187 7.69 16.05 17.89
C ASP A 187 7.84 16.09 16.35
N GLY A 188 6.75 16.44 15.63
CA GLY A 188 6.72 16.45 14.17
C GLY A 188 6.68 15.07 13.50
N ALA A 189 6.63 13.98 14.26
CA ALA A 189 6.47 12.65 13.73
C ALA A 189 4.99 12.25 13.59
N LYS A 190 4.70 11.26 12.74
CA LYS A 190 3.35 10.70 12.58
C LYS A 190 2.73 10.40 13.95
N LEU A 191 1.52 10.90 14.19
CA LEU A 191 0.77 10.62 15.40
C LEU A 191 0.64 9.10 15.62
N SER A 192 0.94 8.67 16.83
CA SER A 192 0.94 7.25 17.20
C SER A 192 0.62 7.08 18.69
N LYS A 193 0.44 5.84 19.14
CA LYS A 193 0.16 5.52 20.55
C LYS A 193 1.17 6.12 21.52
N ARG A 194 2.45 6.28 21.15
CA ARG A 194 3.48 6.95 21.99
C ARG A 194 3.18 8.45 22.23
N HIS A 195 2.34 9.06 21.40
CA HIS A 195 1.89 10.45 21.53
C HIS A 195 0.53 10.55 22.26
N GLY A 196 0.04 9.45 22.86
CA GLY A 196 -1.25 9.40 23.52
C GLY A 196 -2.44 9.20 22.56
N ALA A 197 -2.20 8.89 21.29
CA ALA A 197 -3.29 8.52 20.37
C ALA A 197 -3.95 7.23 20.84
N GLN A 198 -5.23 7.29 21.09
CA GLN A 198 -6.05 6.19 21.58
C GLN A 198 -6.90 5.61 20.44
N GLY A 199 -7.28 4.34 20.59
CA GLY A 199 -8.25 3.72 19.71
C GLY A 199 -9.65 4.26 19.97
N VAL A 200 -10.53 4.17 18.99
CA VAL A 200 -11.91 4.67 19.08
C VAL A 200 -12.67 4.09 20.26
N HIS A 201 -12.48 2.80 20.53
CA HIS A 201 -13.11 2.10 21.67
C HIS A 201 -12.68 2.66 23.04
N GLU A 202 -11.45 3.15 23.18
CA GLU A 202 -10.97 3.77 24.43
C GLU A 202 -11.73 5.07 24.73
N TYR A 203 -12.08 5.85 23.71
CA TYR A 203 -12.93 7.03 23.87
C TYR A 203 -14.37 6.66 24.24
N GLN A 204 -14.90 5.56 23.70
CA GLN A 204 -16.20 5.02 24.08
C GLN A 204 -16.21 4.65 25.57
N ASP A 205 -15.17 3.95 26.05
CA ASP A 205 -15.02 3.54 27.46
C ASP A 205 -14.91 4.75 28.40
N MET A 206 -14.34 5.85 27.94
CA MET A 206 -14.29 7.13 28.67
C MET A 206 -15.64 7.87 28.69
N GLY A 207 -16.65 7.39 27.97
CA GLY A 207 -17.98 7.99 27.93
C GLY A 207 -18.14 9.10 26.91
N TYR A 208 -17.25 9.24 25.91
CA TYR A 208 -17.46 10.18 24.83
C TYR A 208 -18.61 9.71 23.94
N LEU A 209 -19.39 10.68 23.44
CA LEU A 209 -20.49 10.40 22.52
C LEU A 209 -19.95 10.20 21.08
N PRO A 210 -20.53 9.29 20.29
CA PRO A 210 -20.07 9.03 18.93
C PRO A 210 -20.17 10.27 18.02
N GLU A 211 -21.18 11.12 18.21
CA GLU A 211 -21.33 12.40 17.48
C GLU A 211 -20.16 13.36 17.76
N ALA A 212 -19.73 13.45 19.01
CA ALA A 212 -18.60 14.27 19.39
C ALA A 212 -17.30 13.74 18.78
N MET A 213 -17.15 12.41 18.75
CA MET A 213 -15.98 11.77 18.13
C MET A 213 -15.97 11.95 16.62
N ARG A 214 -17.11 11.80 15.93
CA ARG A 214 -17.20 12.08 14.47
C ARG A 214 -16.78 13.50 14.17
N ASN A 215 -17.34 14.48 14.89
CA ASN A 215 -17.00 15.89 14.70
C ASN A 215 -15.51 16.17 14.97
N TYR A 216 -14.95 15.58 16.02
CA TYR A 216 -13.53 15.72 16.34
C TYR A 216 -12.64 15.14 15.24
N LEU A 217 -12.93 13.92 14.78
CA LEU A 217 -12.17 13.24 13.72
C LEU A 217 -12.25 14.00 12.39
N LEU A 218 -13.43 14.49 12.03
CA LEU A 218 -13.63 15.30 10.83
C LEU A 218 -12.72 16.54 10.84
N ARG A 219 -12.67 17.24 11.98
CA ARG A 219 -11.89 18.48 12.13
C ARG A 219 -10.37 18.28 12.24
N LEU A 220 -9.88 17.06 12.40
CA LEU A 220 -8.44 16.81 12.40
C LEU A 220 -7.79 17.08 11.04
N GLY A 221 -8.53 16.92 9.96
CA GLY A 221 -8.00 17.09 8.61
C GLY A 221 -8.82 17.99 7.69
N TRP A 222 -9.97 18.50 8.16
CA TRP A 222 -10.89 19.31 7.37
C TRP A 222 -11.54 20.42 8.18
N SER A 223 -11.93 21.51 7.51
CA SER A 223 -12.64 22.63 8.11
C SER A 223 -13.66 23.23 7.13
N HIS A 224 -14.77 23.71 7.63
CA HIS A 224 -15.77 24.43 6.85
C HIS A 224 -15.93 25.85 7.42
N GLY A 225 -15.13 26.77 6.93
CA GLY A 225 -15.09 28.14 7.45
C GLY A 225 -14.79 28.17 8.96
N ASP A 226 -15.61 28.93 9.70
CA ASP A 226 -15.48 29.08 11.16
C ASP A 226 -16.41 28.13 11.94
N GLU A 227 -17.11 27.21 11.26
CA GLU A 227 -17.98 26.25 11.93
C GLU A 227 -17.16 25.21 12.71
N GLU A 228 -17.45 25.11 14.01
CA GLU A 228 -16.76 24.15 14.90
C GLU A 228 -17.56 22.88 15.17
N ILE A 229 -18.88 22.95 15.06
CA ILE A 229 -19.78 21.81 15.26
C ILE A 229 -20.52 21.57 13.95
N ILE A 230 -20.26 20.43 13.37
CA ILE A 230 -20.77 20.03 12.04
C ILE A 230 -21.56 18.76 12.24
N SER A 231 -22.83 18.75 11.78
CA SER A 231 -23.65 17.54 11.84
C SER A 231 -23.19 16.51 10.81
N THR A 232 -23.59 15.26 10.99
CA THR A 232 -23.23 14.19 10.04
C THR A 232 -23.84 14.43 8.64
N GLU A 233 -25.02 15.11 8.58
CA GLU A 233 -25.66 15.46 7.32
C GLU A 233 -24.95 16.61 6.58
N GLN A 234 -24.20 17.44 7.31
CA GLN A 234 -23.42 18.54 6.72
C GLN A 234 -22.02 18.09 6.28
N ALA A 235 -21.51 17.01 6.86
CA ALA A 235 -20.19 16.46 6.58
C ALA A 235 -20.17 15.61 5.30
#